data_a81bf67e20fdbdb518cdf3f018d87e76
#
_entry.id   a81bf67e20fdbdb518cdf3f018d87e76
#
_cell.length_a   1.000
_cell.length_b   1.000
_cell.length_c   1.000
_cell.angle_alpha   90.00
_cell.angle_beta   90.00
_cell.angle_gamma   90.00
#
_symmetry.space_group_name_H-M   'P 1'
#
loop_
_entity.id
_entity.type
_entity.pdbx_description
1 polymer ?
#
loop_
_entity_poly.entity_id
_entity_poly.type
_entity_poly.pdbx_seq_one_letter_code
_entity_poly.pdbx_strand_id
1 'polypeptide(L)'
;MAGLPRGPALHTLPALTLVAALAAGGASAQPGLELDDCRLDGVSVPARCGSLAVFEDRAAASGRTIDLEIVVIPAVSDNAQPDALFFLAGGPGQAATELAGPTLPLFADVRRSRDLVFVDQRGTGGSGRMRCGFFESASDEEAVGESLQIDALPLDELQECLAEVETAADPRQYTTPIAMDDLDDVRAALGYERINLYGGSYGTRAALVYMRRHPERVRTAVLDGLAPVAMRLPSNMNADAHRALDRLFADCAADAGCREAFPDLPQTFAAVLEELEADPRRLETIHPRTGEPFSLAVSALGFASGLRAALYSTTLSSLVPWTVVRAAAGDFAPFLAQLTPLVETGEAINLGMFLSVVCAEDVSRLPAGEAERLAGDGTLGRLSMEVTAGACTVWPAAELPASYFEPVRSDAPALLLSGDLDPVTPPHWGETVMAGLTDALHVVAPGVGHGVLPRGCTRDVVAEFIDAGTHAGLDVSCIERLRRPPFLLSAAGTDP
;
A
#
# COMPACT_ATOMS: atom_id res chain seq x y z
N MET A 1 33.27 -75.71 -70.52
CA MET A 1 33.87 -74.38 -70.70
C MET A 1 32.86 -73.36 -70.25
N ALA A 2 33.08 -72.88 -69.16
CA ALA A 2 32.07 -72.22 -68.31
C ALA A 2 32.01 -70.73 -68.55
N GLY A 3 30.81 -70.19 -68.82
CA GLY A 3 30.57 -68.74 -68.92
C GLY A 3 30.15 -68.22 -67.55
N LEU A 4 30.79 -67.14 -67.15
CA LEU A 4 30.45 -66.39 -65.90
C LEU A 4 29.24 -65.48 -66.13
N PRO A 5 28.32 -65.35 -65.16
CA PRO A 5 27.18 -64.46 -65.29
C PRO A 5 27.52 -62.99 -64.85
N ARG A 6 26.92 -62.05 -65.60
CA ARG A 6 26.99 -60.60 -65.35
C ARG A 6 26.16 -60.23 -64.13
N GLY A 7 26.75 -59.42 -63.18
CA GLY A 7 26.09 -58.81 -62.01
C GLY A 7 25.20 -57.63 -62.40
N PRO A 8 24.19 -57.30 -61.52
CA PRO A 8 23.23 -56.26 -61.83
C PRO A 8 23.76 -54.86 -61.50
N ALA A 9 23.26 -53.90 -62.28
CA ALA A 9 23.60 -52.50 -62.25
C ALA A 9 23.16 -51.81 -60.94
N LEU A 10 24.04 -51.06 -60.35
CA LEU A 10 23.72 -50.14 -59.20
C LEU A 10 22.88 -48.96 -59.70
N HIS A 11 21.66 -48.83 -59.22
CA HIS A 11 20.87 -47.61 -59.36
C HIS A 11 21.31 -46.63 -58.31
N THR A 12 21.89 -45.51 -58.73
CA THR A 12 22.18 -44.34 -57.87
C THR A 12 20.87 -43.62 -57.53
N LEU A 13 20.50 -43.62 -56.28
CA LEU A 13 19.42 -42.74 -55.67
C LEU A 13 19.97 -41.32 -55.48
N PRO A 14 19.22 -40.27 -55.83
CA PRO A 14 19.63 -38.90 -55.54
C PRO A 14 19.47 -38.60 -54.00
N ALA A 15 20.52 -38.03 -53.42
CA ALA A 15 20.52 -37.55 -52.08
C ALA A 15 19.55 -36.35 -51.94
N LEU A 16 18.44 -36.52 -51.21
CA LEU A 16 17.59 -35.40 -50.75
C LEU A 16 18.33 -34.67 -49.63
N THR A 17 18.87 -33.50 -49.94
CA THR A 17 19.35 -32.54 -48.94
C THR A 17 18.17 -31.91 -48.24
N LEU A 18 17.92 -32.33 -46.99
CA LEU A 18 16.95 -31.71 -46.07
C LEU A 18 17.57 -30.38 -45.58
N VAL A 19 17.15 -29.25 -46.16
CA VAL A 19 17.46 -27.93 -45.63
C VAL A 19 16.56 -27.72 -44.43
N ALA A 20 17.11 -27.91 -43.20
CA ALA A 20 16.49 -27.47 -41.99
C ALA A 20 16.50 -25.93 -41.93
N ALA A 21 15.38 -25.32 -42.25
CA ALA A 21 15.17 -23.89 -41.97
C ALA A 21 15.11 -23.70 -40.42
N LEU A 22 16.22 -23.28 -39.84
CA LEU A 22 16.22 -22.68 -38.50
C LEU A 22 15.40 -21.39 -38.60
N ALA A 23 14.15 -21.45 -38.18
CA ALA A 23 13.39 -20.28 -37.83
C ALA A 23 14.09 -19.66 -36.57
N ALA A 24 14.99 -18.72 -36.79
CA ALA A 24 15.41 -17.81 -35.77
C ALA A 24 14.16 -17.01 -35.38
N GLY A 25 13.51 -17.42 -34.29
CA GLY A 25 12.54 -16.57 -33.58
C GLY A 25 13.30 -15.32 -33.17
N GLY A 26 13.14 -14.26 -33.95
CA GLY A 26 13.57 -12.93 -33.54
C GLY A 26 12.80 -12.58 -32.28
N ALA A 27 13.44 -12.65 -31.12
CA ALA A 27 13.03 -11.83 -29.99
C ALA A 27 13.11 -10.39 -30.51
N SER A 28 11.95 -9.78 -30.74
CA SER A 28 11.88 -8.34 -30.93
C SER A 28 12.45 -7.74 -29.65
N ALA A 29 13.64 -7.14 -29.75
CA ALA A 29 14.17 -6.29 -28.71
C ALA A 29 13.07 -5.25 -28.47
N GLN A 30 12.49 -5.23 -27.26
CA GLN A 30 11.66 -4.11 -26.84
C GLN A 30 12.52 -2.85 -27.03
N PRO A 31 11.97 -1.75 -27.58
CA PRO A 31 12.71 -0.49 -27.63
C PRO A 31 13.17 -0.20 -26.20
N GLY A 32 14.46 0.05 -26.01
CA GLY A 32 15.02 0.35 -24.71
C GLY A 32 14.27 1.52 -24.10
N LEU A 33 13.97 1.44 -22.82
CA LEU A 33 13.33 2.52 -22.08
C LEU A 33 14.24 3.76 -22.13
N GLU A 34 13.74 4.85 -22.71
CA GLU A 34 14.41 6.15 -22.69
C GLU A 34 13.90 6.94 -21.48
N LEU A 35 14.85 7.42 -20.66
CA LEU A 35 14.56 8.30 -19.52
C LEU A 35 15.16 9.67 -19.79
N ASP A 36 14.32 10.71 -19.70
CA ASP A 36 14.71 12.11 -19.82
C ASP A 36 14.96 12.75 -18.45
N ASP A 37 15.83 13.73 -18.40
CA ASP A 37 16.00 14.54 -17.20
C ASP A 37 14.70 15.29 -16.87
N CYS A 38 14.22 15.14 -15.63
CA CYS A 38 12.97 15.76 -15.19
C CYS A 38 13.09 16.40 -13.81
N ARG A 39 12.07 17.15 -13.45
CA ARG A 39 11.89 17.74 -12.11
C ARG A 39 10.57 17.27 -11.55
N LEU A 40 10.60 16.86 -10.29
CA LEU A 40 9.42 16.45 -9.55
C LEU A 40 9.14 17.49 -8.46
N ASP A 41 7.87 17.70 -8.19
CA ASP A 41 7.45 18.57 -7.10
C ASP A 41 7.97 18.04 -5.75
N GLY A 42 8.50 18.93 -4.93
CA GLY A 42 9.10 18.55 -3.65
C GLY A 42 10.45 17.82 -3.72
N VAL A 43 10.99 17.52 -4.92
CA VAL A 43 12.29 16.87 -5.10
C VAL A 43 13.33 17.87 -5.59
N SER A 44 14.33 18.16 -4.74
CA SER A 44 15.39 19.14 -5.04
C SER A 44 16.62 18.55 -5.75
N VAL A 45 16.62 17.24 -6.03
CA VAL A 45 17.72 16.52 -6.67
C VAL A 45 17.36 16.15 -8.11
N PRO A 46 18.36 15.88 -8.98
CA PRO A 46 18.10 15.39 -10.33
C PRO A 46 17.27 14.10 -10.30
N ALA A 47 16.32 14.01 -11.22
CA ALA A 47 15.52 12.83 -11.47
C ALA A 47 15.48 12.55 -12.98
N ARG A 48 15.18 11.33 -13.34
CA ARG A 48 14.96 10.89 -14.71
C ARG A 48 13.59 10.25 -14.81
N CYS A 49 12.80 10.70 -15.76
CA CYS A 49 11.42 10.24 -15.97
C CYS A 49 11.26 9.60 -17.35
N GLY A 50 10.37 8.64 -17.44
CA GLY A 50 9.99 8.01 -18.69
C GLY A 50 8.81 7.08 -18.49
N SER A 51 8.39 6.42 -19.56
CA SER A 51 7.31 5.44 -19.48
C SER A 51 7.62 4.18 -20.25
N LEU A 52 7.02 3.06 -19.82
CA LEU A 52 7.10 1.77 -20.50
C LEU A 52 5.69 1.32 -20.87
N ALA A 53 5.44 1.15 -22.19
CA ALA A 53 4.19 0.61 -22.68
C ALA A 53 4.09 -0.89 -22.42
N VAL A 54 3.02 -1.31 -21.72
CA VAL A 54 2.68 -2.71 -21.46
C VAL A 54 1.26 -3.01 -21.96
N PHE A 55 0.97 -4.24 -22.35
CA PHE A 55 -0.40 -4.61 -22.66
C PHE A 55 -1.28 -4.59 -21.39
N GLU A 56 -2.46 -4.00 -21.47
CA GLU A 56 -3.45 -4.06 -20.39
C GLU A 56 -3.82 -5.51 -20.11
N ASP A 57 -4.27 -6.26 -21.13
CA ASP A 57 -4.44 -7.71 -21.05
C ASP A 57 -3.14 -8.41 -21.43
N ARG A 58 -2.33 -8.73 -20.42
CA ARG A 58 -1.04 -9.41 -20.61
C ARG A 58 -1.19 -10.82 -21.17
N ALA A 59 -2.29 -11.49 -20.88
CA ALA A 59 -2.53 -12.86 -21.38
C ALA A 59 -2.83 -12.87 -22.89
N ALA A 60 -3.61 -11.89 -23.35
CA ALA A 60 -3.89 -11.71 -24.78
C ALA A 60 -2.68 -11.15 -25.53
N ALA A 61 -1.78 -10.42 -24.87
CA ALA A 61 -0.63 -9.73 -25.44
C ALA A 61 -0.99 -8.93 -26.70
N SER A 62 -2.15 -8.29 -26.68
CA SER A 62 -2.71 -7.51 -27.80
C SER A 62 -3.78 -6.55 -27.31
N GLY A 63 -4.15 -5.56 -28.13
CA GLY A 63 -5.20 -4.60 -27.81
C GLY A 63 -4.66 -3.37 -27.11
N ARG A 64 -5.34 -2.93 -26.05
CA ARG A 64 -5.02 -1.71 -25.31
C ARG A 64 -3.68 -1.85 -24.58
N THR A 65 -2.93 -0.74 -24.52
CA THR A 65 -1.69 -0.63 -23.75
C THR A 65 -1.83 0.42 -22.67
N ILE A 66 -1.02 0.26 -21.63
CA ILE A 66 -0.87 1.21 -20.52
C ILE A 66 0.59 1.69 -20.54
N ASP A 67 0.82 2.99 -20.49
CA ASP A 67 2.14 3.56 -20.29
C ASP A 67 2.42 3.64 -18.80
N LEU A 68 3.34 2.82 -18.30
CA LEU A 68 3.74 2.82 -16.88
C LEU A 68 4.67 3.99 -16.62
N GLU A 69 4.27 4.91 -15.79
CA GLU A 69 5.10 6.06 -15.36
C GLU A 69 6.24 5.59 -14.47
N ILE A 70 7.46 6.04 -14.79
CA ILE A 70 8.69 5.63 -14.11
C ILE A 70 9.49 6.86 -13.75
N VAL A 71 9.91 6.93 -12.50
CA VAL A 71 10.84 7.92 -11.98
C VAL A 71 12.05 7.22 -11.40
N VAL A 72 13.24 7.62 -11.84
CA VAL A 72 14.52 7.19 -11.27
C VAL A 72 15.21 8.38 -10.65
N ILE A 73 15.49 8.32 -9.35
CA ILE A 73 16.34 9.28 -8.65
C ILE A 73 17.74 8.64 -8.56
N PRO A 74 18.73 9.12 -9.32
CA PRO A 74 20.03 8.48 -9.41
C PRO A 74 20.77 8.45 -8.09
N ALA A 75 21.63 7.45 -7.92
CA ALA A 75 22.61 7.40 -6.86
C ALA A 75 23.47 8.69 -6.81
N VAL A 76 23.99 9.01 -5.62
CA VAL A 76 24.95 10.12 -5.46
C VAL A 76 26.33 9.74 -6.01
N SER A 77 26.69 8.47 -5.88
CA SER A 77 27.96 7.94 -6.36
C SER A 77 27.98 7.74 -7.87
N ASP A 78 29.03 8.20 -8.54
CA ASP A 78 29.29 7.89 -9.96
C ASP A 78 29.50 6.38 -10.21
N ASN A 79 29.82 5.62 -9.16
CA ASN A 79 29.94 4.15 -9.21
C ASN A 79 28.80 3.50 -8.44
N ALA A 80 27.57 3.68 -8.95
CA ALA A 80 26.37 3.10 -8.35
C ALA A 80 26.42 1.57 -8.36
N GLN A 81 25.82 0.98 -7.32
CA GLN A 81 25.61 -0.48 -7.28
C GLN A 81 24.55 -0.87 -8.34
N PRO A 82 24.66 -2.07 -8.94
CA PRO A 82 23.75 -2.50 -10.01
C PRO A 82 22.40 -3.05 -9.51
N ASP A 83 22.03 -2.74 -8.28
CA ASP A 83 20.86 -3.27 -7.59
C ASP A 83 20.05 -2.12 -6.95
N ALA A 84 19.27 -1.42 -7.76
CA ALA A 84 18.44 -0.30 -7.33
C ALA A 84 17.42 -0.70 -6.26
N LEU A 85 16.95 0.29 -5.48
CA LEU A 85 15.80 0.16 -4.59
C LEU A 85 14.52 0.54 -5.34
N PHE A 86 13.59 -0.41 -5.46
CA PHE A 86 12.25 -0.21 -6.02
C PHE A 86 11.25 0.04 -4.88
N PHE A 87 10.56 1.17 -4.95
CA PHE A 87 9.56 1.58 -3.96
C PHE A 87 8.17 1.13 -4.38
N LEU A 88 7.48 0.38 -3.52
CA LEU A 88 6.12 -0.09 -3.71
C LEU A 88 5.18 0.64 -2.75
N ALA A 89 4.30 1.45 -3.32
CA ALA A 89 3.36 2.28 -2.58
C ALA A 89 2.23 1.45 -1.94
N GLY A 90 1.56 2.06 -0.96
CA GLY A 90 0.46 1.47 -0.20
C GLY A 90 -0.92 1.65 -0.85
N GLY A 91 -1.92 1.66 -0.01
CA GLY A 91 -3.32 1.77 -0.39
C GLY A 91 -4.07 0.44 -0.27
N PRO A 92 -4.33 -0.33 -1.36
CA PRO A 92 -3.88 -0.14 -2.75
C PRO A 92 -4.34 1.16 -3.40
N GLY A 93 -3.65 1.56 -4.46
CA GLY A 93 -4.06 2.70 -5.29
C GLY A 93 -3.24 3.98 -5.11
N GLN A 94 -2.21 4.01 -4.24
CA GLN A 94 -1.30 5.17 -4.18
C GLN A 94 -0.32 5.14 -5.36
N ALA A 95 -0.05 6.32 -5.93
CA ALA A 95 0.99 6.51 -6.93
C ALA A 95 2.38 6.57 -6.28
N ALA A 96 3.31 5.73 -6.73
CA ALA A 96 4.65 5.70 -6.17
C ALA A 96 5.44 6.97 -6.50
N THR A 97 5.25 7.52 -7.70
CA THR A 97 5.95 8.73 -8.16
C THR A 97 5.59 9.96 -7.34
N GLU A 98 4.32 10.08 -6.89
CA GLU A 98 3.85 11.15 -6.01
C GLU A 98 4.49 11.08 -4.61
N LEU A 99 4.92 9.89 -4.20
CA LEU A 99 5.59 9.66 -2.92
C LEU A 99 7.13 9.86 -2.97
N ALA A 100 7.71 10.08 -4.15
CA ALA A 100 9.15 10.23 -4.31
C ALA A 100 9.72 11.39 -3.47
N GLY A 101 9.06 12.55 -3.48
CA GLY A 101 9.47 13.72 -2.69
C GLY A 101 9.43 13.47 -1.18
N PRO A 102 8.27 13.11 -0.61
CA PRO A 102 8.13 12.84 0.83
C PRO A 102 9.03 11.73 1.36
N THR A 103 9.32 10.69 0.55
CA THR A 103 10.11 9.54 1.00
C THR A 103 11.62 9.68 0.75
N LEU A 104 12.04 10.56 -0.15
CA LEU A 104 13.46 10.76 -0.47
C LEU A 104 14.37 10.95 0.75
N PRO A 105 14.01 11.73 1.79
CA PRO A 105 14.83 11.88 2.98
C PRO A 105 15.00 10.58 3.78
N LEU A 106 14.04 9.65 3.67
CA LEU A 106 14.07 8.37 4.38
C LEU A 106 15.07 7.39 3.76
N PHE A 107 15.34 7.55 2.45
CA PHE A 107 16.26 6.70 1.69
C PHE A 107 17.57 7.41 1.32
N ALA A 108 17.91 8.53 1.98
CA ALA A 108 19.10 9.31 1.67
C ALA A 108 20.40 8.49 1.76
N ASP A 109 20.50 7.58 2.72
CA ASP A 109 21.69 6.73 2.89
C ASP A 109 21.74 5.62 1.83
N VAL A 110 20.63 5.00 1.47
CA VAL A 110 20.55 4.02 0.36
C VAL A 110 20.94 4.71 -0.96
N ARG A 111 20.45 5.92 -1.19
CA ARG A 111 20.74 6.72 -2.39
C ARG A 111 22.23 7.07 -2.54
N ARG A 112 23.05 6.99 -1.49
CA ARG A 112 24.49 7.24 -1.64
C ARG A 112 25.11 6.34 -2.68
N SER A 113 24.64 5.10 -2.80
CA SER A 113 25.23 4.07 -3.65
C SER A 113 24.26 3.39 -4.62
N ARG A 114 22.94 3.61 -4.50
CA ARG A 114 21.91 2.97 -5.31
C ARG A 114 20.91 3.94 -5.85
N ASP A 115 20.41 3.67 -7.04
CA ASP A 115 19.28 4.38 -7.60
C ASP A 115 18.01 4.06 -6.80
N LEU A 116 17.12 5.05 -6.70
CA LEU A 116 15.77 4.86 -6.17
C LEU A 116 14.81 4.89 -7.35
N VAL A 117 14.01 3.83 -7.49
CA VAL A 117 13.07 3.66 -8.60
C VAL A 117 11.64 3.68 -8.06
N PHE A 118 10.83 4.57 -8.62
CA PHE A 118 9.41 4.70 -8.34
C PHE A 118 8.65 4.38 -9.62
N VAL A 119 7.74 3.41 -9.55
CA VAL A 119 6.90 3.01 -10.67
C VAL A 119 5.46 3.12 -10.24
N ASP A 120 4.68 3.94 -10.92
CA ASP A 120 3.25 3.95 -10.72
C ASP A 120 2.68 2.62 -11.20
N GLN A 121 2.05 1.88 -10.29
CA GLN A 121 1.37 0.66 -10.70
C GLN A 121 0.23 0.99 -11.65
N ARG A 122 -0.11 0.06 -12.56
CA ARG A 122 -1.28 0.23 -13.44
C ARG A 122 -2.50 0.72 -12.67
N GLY A 123 -3.20 1.71 -13.19
CA GLY A 123 -4.36 2.34 -12.57
C GLY A 123 -4.05 3.42 -11.54
N THR A 124 -2.76 3.77 -11.33
CA THR A 124 -2.35 4.84 -10.40
C THR A 124 -1.56 5.93 -11.14
N GLY A 125 -1.47 7.11 -10.55
CA GLY A 125 -0.62 8.20 -11.00
C GLY A 125 -0.65 8.45 -12.51
N GLY A 126 0.52 8.43 -13.14
CA GLY A 126 0.67 8.54 -14.60
C GLY A 126 0.37 7.24 -15.36
N SER A 127 0.15 6.11 -14.68
CA SER A 127 -0.04 4.78 -15.28
C SER A 127 -1.51 4.43 -15.52
N GLY A 128 -2.25 5.28 -16.23
CA GLY A 128 -3.65 5.04 -16.56
C GLY A 128 -4.56 5.15 -15.32
N ARG A 129 -4.44 6.26 -14.61
CA ARG A 129 -5.17 6.59 -13.37
C ARG A 129 -6.67 6.32 -13.47
N MET A 130 -7.19 5.49 -12.57
CA MET A 130 -8.62 5.20 -12.44
C MET A 130 -9.21 5.98 -11.25
N ARG A 131 -9.60 7.23 -11.49
CA ARG A 131 -10.26 8.10 -10.51
C ARG A 131 -11.77 8.13 -10.75
N CYS A 132 -12.50 8.37 -9.67
CA CYS A 132 -13.93 8.67 -9.71
C CYS A 132 -14.16 10.11 -9.28
N GLY A 133 -14.70 10.94 -10.16
CA GLY A 133 -14.82 12.38 -9.97
C GLY A 133 -15.67 12.80 -8.77
N PHE A 134 -16.59 11.94 -8.29
CA PHE A 134 -17.43 12.26 -7.13
C PHE A 134 -16.68 12.29 -5.78
N PHE A 135 -15.44 11.79 -5.73
CA PHE A 135 -14.53 11.99 -4.58
C PHE A 135 -13.55 13.15 -4.80
N GLU A 136 -13.58 13.79 -5.96
CA GLU A 136 -12.77 14.98 -6.23
C GLU A 136 -13.53 16.21 -5.75
N SER A 137 -13.49 16.45 -4.45
CA SER A 137 -14.10 17.65 -3.87
C SER A 137 -13.46 18.91 -4.42
N ALA A 138 -14.27 19.94 -4.66
CA ALA A 138 -13.80 21.22 -5.20
C ALA A 138 -12.87 21.97 -4.22
N SER A 139 -12.85 21.55 -2.95
CA SER A 139 -12.00 22.10 -1.91
C SER A 139 -11.71 21.08 -0.81
N ASP A 140 -10.59 21.24 -0.08
CA ASP A 140 -10.27 20.47 1.12
C ASP A 140 -11.39 20.51 2.18
N GLU A 141 -12.19 21.56 2.19
CA GLU A 141 -13.29 21.79 3.12
C GLU A 141 -14.46 20.87 2.82
N GLU A 142 -14.80 20.73 1.53
CA GLU A 142 -15.82 19.79 1.07
C GLU A 142 -15.40 18.36 1.33
N ALA A 143 -14.13 18.01 1.04
CA ALA A 143 -13.57 16.68 1.28
C ALA A 143 -13.65 16.27 2.76
N VAL A 144 -13.30 17.15 3.70
CA VAL A 144 -13.43 16.89 5.14
C VAL A 144 -14.91 16.74 5.52
N GLY A 145 -15.78 17.65 5.04
CA GLY A 145 -17.21 17.63 5.32
C GLY A 145 -17.86 16.35 4.81
N GLU A 146 -17.56 15.95 3.59
CA GLU A 146 -18.07 14.74 2.96
C GLU A 146 -17.56 13.47 3.65
N SER A 147 -16.28 13.37 3.94
CA SER A 147 -15.69 12.19 4.61
C SER A 147 -16.27 11.92 5.99
N LEU A 148 -16.73 12.96 6.70
CA LEU A 148 -17.38 12.83 8.01
C LEU A 148 -18.88 12.55 7.96
N GLN A 149 -19.50 12.73 6.79
CA GLN A 149 -20.95 12.54 6.54
C GLN A 149 -21.25 11.28 5.73
N ILE A 150 -20.23 10.58 5.22
CA ILE A 150 -20.45 9.34 4.45
C ILE A 150 -21.00 8.26 5.36
N ASP A 151 -22.32 8.06 5.32
CA ASP A 151 -23.01 6.94 5.97
C ASP A 151 -23.15 5.72 5.03
N ALA A 152 -23.01 5.93 3.72
CA ALA A 152 -23.01 4.88 2.69
C ALA A 152 -22.31 5.38 1.41
N LEU A 153 -21.70 4.44 0.65
CA LEU A 153 -21.18 4.76 -0.67
C LEU A 153 -22.35 5.04 -1.63
N PRO A 154 -22.33 6.15 -2.40
CA PRO A 154 -23.34 6.41 -3.42
C PRO A 154 -23.16 5.44 -4.61
N LEU A 155 -23.86 4.31 -4.59
CA LEU A 155 -23.70 3.24 -5.59
C LEU A 155 -24.06 3.67 -7.00
N ASP A 156 -25.01 4.59 -7.15
CA ASP A 156 -25.39 5.12 -8.47
C ASP A 156 -24.23 5.93 -9.08
N GLU A 157 -23.59 6.79 -8.30
CA GLU A 157 -22.41 7.55 -8.73
C GLU A 157 -21.20 6.63 -8.99
N LEU A 158 -21.07 5.56 -8.23
CA LEU A 158 -20.04 4.55 -8.49
C LEU A 158 -20.30 3.80 -9.82
N GLN A 159 -21.56 3.55 -10.19
CA GLN A 159 -21.93 2.96 -11.48
C GLN A 159 -21.59 3.90 -12.65
N GLU A 160 -21.83 5.20 -12.48
CA GLU A 160 -21.44 6.21 -13.47
C GLU A 160 -19.93 6.27 -13.63
N CYS A 161 -19.19 6.29 -12.52
CA CYS A 161 -17.72 6.22 -12.54
C CYS A 161 -17.21 4.94 -13.23
N LEU A 162 -17.78 3.78 -12.91
CA LEU A 162 -17.41 2.53 -13.56
C LEU A 162 -17.61 2.60 -15.08
N ALA A 163 -18.75 3.12 -15.52
CA ALA A 163 -19.04 3.29 -16.94
C ALA A 163 -18.03 4.22 -17.65
N GLU A 164 -17.56 5.26 -16.96
CA GLU A 164 -16.48 6.13 -17.45
C GLU A 164 -15.14 5.37 -17.51
N VAL A 165 -14.75 4.69 -16.45
CA VAL A 165 -13.51 3.90 -16.38
C VAL A 165 -13.47 2.83 -17.48
N GLU A 166 -14.57 2.11 -17.73
CA GLU A 166 -14.63 1.04 -18.75
C GLU A 166 -14.44 1.54 -20.18
N THR A 167 -14.59 2.85 -20.44
CA THR A 167 -14.23 3.44 -21.74
C THR A 167 -12.73 3.40 -22.01
N ALA A 168 -11.88 3.45 -20.96
CA ALA A 168 -10.44 3.56 -21.01
C ALA A 168 -9.69 2.34 -20.44
N ALA A 169 -10.32 1.54 -19.56
CA ALA A 169 -9.71 0.45 -18.85
C ALA A 169 -10.66 -0.74 -18.68
N ASP A 170 -10.14 -1.95 -18.50
CA ASP A 170 -10.87 -3.12 -17.98
C ASP A 170 -10.44 -3.34 -16.51
N PRO A 171 -11.25 -2.98 -15.50
CA PRO A 171 -10.86 -3.09 -14.10
C PRO A 171 -10.38 -4.48 -13.66
N ARG A 172 -10.78 -5.55 -14.38
CA ARG A 172 -10.36 -6.93 -14.11
C ARG A 172 -8.88 -7.18 -14.43
N GLN A 173 -8.23 -6.29 -15.16
CA GLN A 173 -6.80 -6.37 -15.48
C GLN A 173 -5.89 -5.66 -14.44
N TYR A 174 -6.48 -5.10 -13.37
CA TYR A 174 -5.77 -4.29 -12.39
C TYR A 174 -5.65 -5.02 -11.05
N THR A 175 -4.89 -6.14 -11.07
CA THR A 175 -4.63 -6.98 -9.90
C THR A 175 -3.15 -6.94 -9.50
N THR A 176 -2.86 -7.26 -8.24
CA THR A 176 -1.48 -7.31 -7.74
C THR A 176 -0.55 -8.23 -8.57
N PRO A 177 -0.94 -9.46 -8.96
CA PRO A 177 -0.08 -10.31 -9.78
C PRO A 177 0.31 -9.67 -11.12
N ILE A 178 -0.64 -9.04 -11.79
CA ILE A 178 -0.41 -8.40 -13.08
C ILE A 178 0.51 -7.18 -12.91
N ALA A 179 0.27 -6.35 -11.90
CA ALA A 179 1.11 -5.20 -11.58
C ALA A 179 2.57 -5.60 -11.25
N MET A 180 2.78 -6.78 -10.65
CA MET A 180 4.13 -7.27 -10.34
C MET A 180 4.86 -7.83 -11.57
N ASP A 181 4.14 -8.34 -12.56
CA ASP A 181 4.75 -8.67 -13.86
C ASP A 181 5.13 -7.40 -14.63
N ASP A 182 4.32 -6.34 -14.56
CA ASP A 182 4.69 -5.03 -15.10
C ASP A 182 5.97 -4.48 -14.47
N LEU A 183 6.07 -4.61 -13.13
CA LEU A 183 7.26 -4.16 -12.40
C LEU A 183 8.52 -4.90 -12.86
N ASP A 184 8.43 -6.21 -13.18
CA ASP A 184 9.56 -6.98 -13.69
C ASP A 184 9.94 -6.56 -15.12
N ASP A 185 8.97 -6.20 -15.96
CA ASP A 185 9.25 -5.62 -17.28
C ASP A 185 10.00 -4.29 -17.15
N VAL A 186 9.60 -3.42 -16.20
CA VAL A 186 10.30 -2.15 -15.92
C VAL A 186 11.72 -2.43 -15.40
N ARG A 187 11.89 -3.36 -14.46
CA ARG A 187 13.22 -3.78 -13.97
C ARG A 187 14.12 -4.20 -15.15
N ALA A 188 13.60 -5.04 -16.03
CA ALA A 188 14.33 -5.54 -17.18
C ALA A 188 14.67 -4.42 -18.19
N ALA A 189 13.72 -3.52 -18.47
CA ALA A 189 13.92 -2.38 -19.37
C ALA A 189 14.97 -1.39 -18.84
N LEU A 190 15.02 -1.19 -17.49
CA LEU A 190 16.05 -0.39 -16.82
C LEU A 190 17.41 -1.11 -16.74
N GLY A 191 17.49 -2.41 -17.05
CA GLY A 191 18.73 -3.19 -17.08
C GLY A 191 19.19 -3.74 -15.73
N TYR A 192 18.36 -3.72 -14.66
CA TYR A 192 18.71 -4.30 -13.38
C TYR A 192 18.51 -5.82 -13.39
N GLU A 193 19.55 -6.59 -13.09
CA GLU A 193 19.45 -8.05 -12.98
C GLU A 193 18.67 -8.46 -11.72
N ARG A 194 18.99 -7.84 -10.59
CA ARG A 194 18.33 -8.03 -9.29
C ARG A 194 18.07 -6.67 -8.65
N ILE A 195 17.02 -6.60 -7.85
CA ILE A 195 16.59 -5.36 -7.20
C ILE A 195 16.39 -5.55 -5.69
N ASN A 196 16.46 -4.45 -4.96
CA ASN A 196 16.00 -4.38 -3.59
C ASN A 196 14.57 -3.84 -3.61
N LEU A 197 13.70 -4.41 -2.79
CA LEU A 197 12.31 -3.98 -2.66
C LEU A 197 12.10 -3.24 -1.33
N TYR A 198 11.39 -2.13 -1.37
CA TYR A 198 10.74 -1.56 -0.21
C TYR A 198 9.24 -1.54 -0.46
N GLY A 199 8.47 -2.18 0.41
CA GLY A 199 7.02 -2.13 0.39
C GLY A 199 6.49 -1.55 1.69
N GLY A 200 5.60 -0.56 1.60
CA GLY A 200 4.86 0.00 2.73
C GLY A 200 3.39 -0.39 2.68
N SER A 201 2.81 -0.89 3.80
CA SER A 201 1.39 -1.24 3.85
C SER A 201 0.99 -2.25 2.75
N TYR A 202 -0.01 -1.95 1.89
CA TYR A 202 -0.30 -2.79 0.72
C TYR A 202 0.93 -3.06 -0.15
N GLY A 203 1.89 -2.13 -0.23
CA GLY A 203 3.15 -2.35 -0.95
C GLY A 203 3.92 -3.57 -0.45
N THR A 204 3.71 -4.02 0.79
CA THR A 204 4.27 -5.27 1.31
C THR A 204 3.63 -6.51 0.67
N ARG A 205 2.30 -6.47 0.37
CA ARG A 205 1.64 -7.51 -0.43
C ARG A 205 2.21 -7.55 -1.83
N ALA A 206 2.37 -6.39 -2.47
CA ALA A 206 2.97 -6.29 -3.78
C ALA A 206 4.40 -6.88 -3.78
N ALA A 207 5.24 -6.51 -2.80
CA ALA A 207 6.59 -7.08 -2.66
C ALA A 207 6.57 -8.60 -2.45
N LEU A 208 5.71 -9.12 -1.59
CA LEU A 208 5.56 -10.56 -1.36
C LEU A 208 5.11 -11.31 -2.63
N VAL A 209 4.18 -10.73 -3.39
CA VAL A 209 3.75 -11.30 -4.68
C VAL A 209 4.88 -11.26 -5.69
N TYR A 210 5.66 -10.18 -5.76
CA TYR A 210 6.85 -10.11 -6.61
C TYR A 210 7.89 -11.16 -6.22
N MET A 211 8.20 -11.31 -4.92
CA MET A 211 9.11 -12.35 -4.41
C MET A 211 8.67 -13.77 -4.81
N ARG A 212 7.37 -14.04 -4.87
CA ARG A 212 6.82 -15.34 -5.32
C ARG A 212 6.97 -15.52 -6.83
N ARG A 213 6.70 -14.46 -7.62
CA ARG A 213 6.64 -14.55 -9.08
C ARG A 213 8.01 -14.47 -9.74
N HIS A 214 8.90 -13.67 -9.17
CA HIS A 214 10.23 -13.36 -9.68
C HIS A 214 11.33 -13.57 -8.63
N PRO A 215 11.42 -14.76 -7.99
CA PRO A 215 12.30 -14.98 -6.83
C PRO A 215 13.78 -14.73 -7.14
N GLU A 216 14.22 -15.02 -8.37
CA GLU A 216 15.61 -14.84 -8.79
C GLU A 216 15.97 -13.35 -9.02
N ARG A 217 14.98 -12.46 -9.06
CA ARG A 217 15.16 -11.03 -9.30
C ARG A 217 15.27 -10.22 -8.00
N VAL A 218 14.97 -10.83 -6.86
CA VAL A 218 15.03 -10.14 -5.57
C VAL A 218 16.42 -10.32 -4.94
N ARG A 219 17.04 -9.21 -4.55
CA ARG A 219 18.26 -9.21 -3.74
C ARG A 219 17.95 -9.11 -2.26
N THR A 220 17.12 -8.14 -1.86
CA THR A 220 16.61 -7.96 -0.49
C THR A 220 15.19 -7.41 -0.54
N ALA A 221 14.43 -7.61 0.54
CA ALA A 221 13.12 -7.00 0.72
C ALA A 221 12.97 -6.36 2.10
N VAL A 222 12.56 -5.10 2.14
CA VAL A 222 12.12 -4.40 3.36
C VAL A 222 10.61 -4.27 3.31
N LEU A 223 9.93 -4.81 4.31
CA LEU A 223 8.47 -4.89 4.38
C LEU A 223 8.00 -4.15 5.63
N ASP A 224 7.40 -2.97 5.46
CA ASP A 224 7.01 -2.08 6.55
C ASP A 224 5.48 -1.97 6.66
N GLY A 225 4.90 -2.50 7.75
CA GLY A 225 3.46 -2.60 7.93
C GLY A 225 2.83 -3.70 7.07
N LEU A 226 2.95 -4.96 7.52
CA LEU A 226 2.72 -6.18 6.72
C LEU A 226 1.25 -6.42 6.37
N ALA A 227 0.90 -6.40 5.08
CA ALA A 227 -0.43 -6.73 4.55
C ALA A 227 -0.38 -7.98 3.63
N PRO A 228 -0.14 -9.19 4.17
CA PRO A 228 0.00 -10.40 3.35
C PRO A 228 -1.28 -10.75 2.58
N VAL A 229 -1.15 -11.62 1.59
CA VAL A 229 -2.30 -12.16 0.82
C VAL A 229 -3.33 -12.89 1.69
N ALA A 230 -2.96 -13.32 2.90
CA ALA A 230 -3.88 -13.92 3.87
C ALA A 230 -4.81 -12.88 4.52
N MET A 231 -4.38 -11.62 4.61
CA MET A 231 -5.18 -10.50 5.10
C MET A 231 -6.29 -10.19 4.11
N ARG A 232 -7.48 -9.89 4.61
CA ARG A 232 -8.67 -9.53 3.80
C ARG A 232 -9.08 -8.10 4.14
N LEU A 233 -8.85 -7.19 3.21
CA LEU A 233 -9.27 -5.80 3.34
C LEU A 233 -10.76 -5.66 2.95
N PRO A 234 -11.58 -4.91 3.70
CA PRO A 234 -11.27 -4.25 4.97
C PRO A 234 -11.62 -5.09 6.21
N SER A 235 -12.01 -6.37 6.05
CA SER A 235 -12.60 -7.17 7.14
C SER A 235 -11.68 -7.33 8.34
N ASN A 236 -10.39 -7.55 8.11
CA ASN A 236 -9.41 -7.66 9.17
C ASN A 236 -9.12 -6.30 9.84
N MET A 237 -9.22 -5.20 9.08
CA MET A 237 -8.91 -3.85 9.59
C MET A 237 -9.81 -3.43 10.75
N ASN A 238 -11.08 -3.87 10.77
CA ASN A 238 -11.97 -3.56 11.88
C ASN A 238 -11.46 -4.15 13.21
N ALA A 239 -11.18 -5.45 13.23
CA ALA A 239 -10.66 -6.12 14.42
C ALA A 239 -9.29 -5.59 14.84
N ASP A 240 -8.44 -5.23 13.88
CA ASP A 240 -7.11 -4.67 14.14
C ASP A 240 -7.20 -3.26 14.74
N ALA A 241 -8.09 -2.42 14.21
CA ALA A 241 -8.32 -1.07 14.74
C ALA A 241 -8.89 -1.09 16.17
N HIS A 242 -9.83 -1.99 16.46
CA HIS A 242 -10.35 -2.14 17.83
C HIS A 242 -9.25 -2.57 18.81
N ARG A 243 -8.42 -3.55 18.44
CA ARG A 243 -7.28 -3.96 19.28
C ARG A 243 -6.29 -2.82 19.52
N ALA A 244 -6.00 -2.00 18.51
CA ALA A 244 -5.11 -0.85 18.65
C ALA A 244 -5.71 0.21 19.60
N LEU A 245 -7.01 0.48 19.49
CA LEU A 245 -7.71 1.42 20.38
C LEU A 245 -7.77 0.88 21.82
N ASP A 246 -8.13 -0.38 22.02
CA ASP A 246 -8.15 -1.04 23.33
C ASP A 246 -6.77 -1.00 23.98
N ARG A 247 -5.72 -1.25 23.19
CA ARG A 247 -4.34 -1.14 23.67
C ARG A 247 -4.00 0.29 24.07
N LEU A 248 -4.39 1.29 23.29
CA LEU A 248 -4.19 2.71 23.64
C LEU A 248 -4.88 3.06 24.94
N PHE A 249 -6.12 2.60 25.14
CA PHE A 249 -6.86 2.83 26.39
C PHE A 249 -6.20 2.12 27.58
N ALA A 250 -5.70 0.90 27.39
CA ALA A 250 -4.96 0.19 28.42
C ALA A 250 -3.64 0.91 28.77
N ASP A 251 -2.92 1.44 27.80
CA ASP A 251 -1.71 2.23 28.01
C ASP A 251 -2.01 3.52 28.77
N CYS A 252 -3.12 4.21 28.46
CA CYS A 252 -3.59 5.38 29.23
C CYS A 252 -3.93 5.00 30.67
N ALA A 253 -4.63 3.90 30.89
CA ALA A 253 -4.98 3.42 32.24
C ALA A 253 -3.74 3.00 33.06
N ALA A 254 -2.67 2.57 32.40
CA ALA A 254 -1.40 2.24 33.05
C ALA A 254 -0.57 3.48 33.38
N ASP A 255 -0.67 4.54 32.59
CA ASP A 255 -0.02 5.83 32.82
C ASP A 255 -0.72 6.60 33.95
N ALA A 256 0.02 7.06 34.97
CA ALA A 256 -0.56 7.68 36.14
C ALA A 256 -1.27 9.02 35.82
N GLY A 257 -0.64 9.86 34.98
CA GLY A 257 -1.20 11.15 34.57
C GLY A 257 -2.43 10.98 33.69
N CYS A 258 -2.36 10.08 32.71
CA CYS A 258 -3.46 9.81 31.78
C CYS A 258 -4.69 9.23 32.54
N ARG A 259 -4.47 8.26 33.42
CA ARG A 259 -5.53 7.67 34.25
C ARG A 259 -6.19 8.68 35.18
N GLU A 260 -5.43 9.61 35.75
CA GLU A 260 -5.97 10.67 36.59
C GLU A 260 -6.79 11.68 35.80
N ALA A 261 -6.26 12.07 34.61
CA ALA A 261 -6.93 13.04 33.75
C ALA A 261 -8.18 12.45 33.05
N PHE A 262 -8.17 11.14 32.72
CA PHE A 262 -9.19 10.46 31.90
C PHE A 262 -9.58 9.09 32.51
N PRO A 263 -10.24 9.06 33.71
CA PRO A 263 -10.42 7.82 34.48
C PRO A 263 -11.29 6.76 33.77
N ASP A 264 -12.29 7.16 33.00
CA ASP A 264 -13.28 6.28 32.38
C ASP A 264 -13.27 6.39 30.84
N LEU A 265 -12.08 6.45 30.23
CA LEU A 265 -11.89 6.74 28.81
C LEU A 265 -12.67 5.80 27.86
N PRO A 266 -12.68 4.46 28.05
CA PRO A 266 -13.46 3.57 27.18
C PRO A 266 -14.96 3.84 27.24
N GLN A 267 -15.51 4.10 28.44
CA GLN A 267 -16.92 4.41 28.66
C GLN A 267 -17.28 5.78 28.07
N THR A 268 -16.37 6.76 28.20
CA THR A 268 -16.53 8.08 27.59
C THR A 268 -16.59 7.99 26.08
N PHE A 269 -15.70 7.19 25.47
CA PHE A 269 -15.72 6.95 24.03
C PHE A 269 -17.04 6.31 23.57
N ALA A 270 -17.51 5.27 24.25
CA ALA A 270 -18.77 4.61 23.92
C ALA A 270 -19.96 5.59 24.02
N ALA A 271 -20.01 6.43 25.07
CA ALA A 271 -21.07 7.41 25.24
C ALA A 271 -21.07 8.47 24.11
N VAL A 272 -19.90 8.92 23.68
CA VAL A 272 -19.80 9.84 22.52
C VAL A 272 -20.37 9.19 21.24
N LEU A 273 -20.08 7.92 21.00
CA LEU A 273 -20.62 7.22 19.83
C LEU A 273 -22.15 7.07 19.92
N GLU A 274 -22.69 6.67 21.06
CA GLU A 274 -24.14 6.57 21.29
C GLU A 274 -24.86 7.92 21.08
N GLU A 275 -24.28 9.02 21.58
CA GLU A 275 -24.82 10.37 21.37
C GLU A 275 -24.84 10.75 19.90
N LEU A 276 -23.72 10.49 19.18
CA LEU A 276 -23.60 10.81 17.76
C LEU A 276 -24.44 9.90 16.86
N GLU A 277 -24.72 8.65 17.26
CA GLU A 277 -25.66 7.77 16.57
C GLU A 277 -27.10 8.27 16.69
N ALA A 278 -27.47 8.80 17.86
CA ALA A 278 -28.81 9.35 18.10
C ALA A 278 -29.03 10.70 17.40
N ASP A 279 -28.02 11.56 17.37
CA ASP A 279 -28.09 12.91 16.81
C ASP A 279 -26.70 13.35 16.31
N PRO A 280 -26.37 13.23 15.00
CA PRO A 280 -25.13 13.70 14.43
C PRO A 280 -24.87 15.17 14.76
N ARG A 281 -23.70 15.49 15.25
CA ARG A 281 -23.37 16.82 15.73
C ARG A 281 -23.07 17.78 14.58
N ARG A 282 -23.90 18.81 14.39
CA ARG A 282 -23.60 19.92 13.48
C ARG A 282 -22.66 20.92 14.16
N LEU A 283 -21.56 21.23 13.48
CA LEU A 283 -20.50 22.10 13.97
C LEU A 283 -20.36 23.32 13.06
N GLU A 284 -20.27 24.49 13.68
CA GLU A 284 -19.81 25.73 13.05
C GLU A 284 -18.40 26.01 13.57
N THR A 285 -17.42 26.06 12.69
CA THR A 285 -16.01 26.22 13.06
C THR A 285 -15.27 27.12 12.06
N ILE A 286 -14.00 27.28 12.27
CA ILE A 286 -13.12 27.98 11.35
C ILE A 286 -12.14 26.98 10.79
N HIS A 287 -12.00 26.94 9.47
CA HIS A 287 -11.07 26.05 8.80
C HIS A 287 -9.64 26.34 9.24
N PRO A 288 -8.87 25.33 9.73
CA PRO A 288 -7.57 25.57 10.39
C PRO A 288 -6.48 26.13 9.45
N ARG A 289 -6.60 25.93 8.13
CA ARG A 289 -5.62 26.44 7.15
C ARG A 289 -6.06 27.76 6.50
N THR A 290 -7.33 27.87 6.11
CA THR A 290 -7.82 29.05 5.38
C THR A 290 -8.30 30.18 6.29
N GLY A 291 -8.75 29.87 7.53
CA GLY A 291 -9.37 30.82 8.42
C GLY A 291 -10.82 31.19 8.08
N GLU A 292 -11.43 30.53 7.12
CA GLU A 292 -12.80 30.76 6.65
C GLU A 292 -13.83 30.06 7.56
N PRO A 293 -15.08 30.60 7.71
CA PRO A 293 -16.16 29.91 8.38
C PRO A 293 -16.51 28.60 7.66
N PHE A 294 -16.67 27.53 8.43
CA PHE A 294 -16.90 26.19 7.92
C PHE A 294 -17.94 25.46 8.75
N SER A 295 -18.92 24.82 8.09
CA SER A 295 -20.01 24.06 8.73
C SER A 295 -19.97 22.62 8.25
N LEU A 296 -19.96 21.67 9.22
CA LEU A 296 -19.97 20.24 8.91
C LEU A 296 -20.81 19.46 9.92
N ALA A 297 -21.21 18.24 9.56
CA ALA A 297 -21.83 17.30 10.47
C ALA A 297 -20.84 16.17 10.82
N VAL A 298 -20.75 15.79 12.10
CA VAL A 298 -19.96 14.65 12.56
C VAL A 298 -20.94 13.55 12.98
N SER A 299 -20.94 12.44 12.23
CA SER A 299 -21.65 11.22 12.58
C SER A 299 -20.80 10.35 13.52
N ALA A 300 -21.42 9.36 14.19
CA ALA A 300 -20.68 8.37 14.98
C ALA A 300 -19.61 7.66 14.15
N LEU A 301 -19.96 7.36 12.90
CA LEU A 301 -19.11 6.68 11.96
C LEU A 301 -17.93 7.54 11.49
N GLY A 302 -18.19 8.83 11.21
CA GLY A 302 -17.15 9.81 10.89
C GLY A 302 -16.19 10.02 12.04
N PHE A 303 -16.71 10.13 13.26
CA PHE A 303 -15.88 10.25 14.47
C PHE A 303 -14.99 9.01 14.71
N ALA A 304 -15.57 7.80 14.64
CA ALA A 304 -14.84 6.56 14.79
C ALA A 304 -13.75 6.38 13.70
N SER A 305 -14.08 6.71 12.45
CA SER A 305 -13.14 6.63 11.32
C SER A 305 -11.98 7.63 11.48
N GLY A 306 -12.27 8.85 11.89
CA GLY A 306 -11.23 9.86 12.15
C GLY A 306 -10.31 9.47 13.31
N LEU A 307 -10.85 8.91 14.42
CA LEU A 307 -10.02 8.38 15.50
C LEU A 307 -9.17 7.18 15.04
N ARG A 308 -9.75 6.26 14.25
CA ARG A 308 -8.96 5.17 13.66
C ARG A 308 -7.81 5.72 12.80
N ALA A 309 -8.07 6.74 12.00
CA ALA A 309 -7.03 7.38 11.20
C ALA A 309 -5.94 8.04 12.07
N ALA A 310 -6.31 8.66 13.21
CA ALA A 310 -5.33 9.19 14.16
C ALA A 310 -4.40 8.11 14.75
N LEU A 311 -4.86 6.85 14.86
CA LEU A 311 -4.03 5.74 15.33
C LEU A 311 -2.89 5.36 14.36
N TYR A 312 -2.99 5.70 13.07
CA TYR A 312 -1.87 5.52 12.12
C TYR A 312 -0.63 6.28 12.55
N SER A 313 -0.84 7.46 13.15
CA SER A 313 0.26 8.32 13.57
C SER A 313 0.61 8.10 15.04
N THR A 314 1.86 7.71 15.31
CA THR A 314 2.42 7.63 16.65
C THR A 314 2.22 8.93 17.47
N THR A 315 2.26 10.08 16.80
CA THR A 315 2.06 11.39 17.45
C THR A 315 0.58 11.67 17.71
N LEU A 316 -0.28 11.49 16.70
CA LEU A 316 -1.71 11.76 16.83
C LEU A 316 -2.38 10.80 17.84
N SER A 317 -1.92 9.56 17.93
CA SER A 317 -2.44 8.59 18.89
C SER A 317 -2.28 9.07 20.34
N SER A 318 -1.26 9.88 20.65
CA SER A 318 -1.09 10.46 22.00
C SER A 318 -2.12 11.52 22.34
N LEU A 319 -2.83 12.06 21.34
CA LEU A 319 -3.89 13.07 21.50
C LEU A 319 -5.28 12.44 21.67
N VAL A 320 -5.44 11.17 21.32
CA VAL A 320 -6.76 10.49 21.30
C VAL A 320 -7.50 10.59 22.64
N PRO A 321 -6.88 10.35 23.84
CA PRO A 321 -7.59 10.48 25.11
C PRO A 321 -8.17 11.89 25.33
N TRP A 322 -7.38 12.92 25.05
CA TRP A 322 -7.82 14.31 25.13
C TRP A 322 -8.97 14.59 24.17
N THR A 323 -8.85 14.13 22.92
CA THR A 323 -9.86 14.32 21.87
C THR A 323 -11.21 13.70 22.27
N VAL A 324 -11.20 12.47 22.79
CA VAL A 324 -12.42 11.78 23.25
C VAL A 324 -13.11 12.55 24.37
N VAL A 325 -12.38 12.99 25.38
CA VAL A 325 -12.97 13.73 26.51
C VAL A 325 -13.46 15.12 26.11
N ARG A 326 -12.79 15.80 25.17
CA ARG A 326 -13.27 17.07 24.63
C ARG A 326 -14.55 16.89 23.81
N ALA A 327 -14.62 15.84 22.97
CA ALA A 327 -15.82 15.50 22.21
C ALA A 327 -17.01 15.22 23.15
N ALA A 328 -16.81 14.47 24.22
CA ALA A 328 -17.83 14.24 25.25
C ALA A 328 -18.31 15.53 25.94
N ALA A 329 -17.47 16.55 26.02
CA ALA A 329 -17.83 17.89 26.50
C ALA A 329 -18.46 18.78 25.40
N GLY A 330 -18.70 18.26 24.21
CA GLY A 330 -19.27 18.99 23.06
C GLY A 330 -18.25 19.80 22.24
N ASP A 331 -16.95 19.71 22.57
CA ASP A 331 -15.88 20.38 21.84
C ASP A 331 -15.16 19.43 20.90
N PHE A 332 -15.46 19.53 19.60
CA PHE A 332 -14.87 18.72 18.54
C PHE A 332 -13.66 19.40 17.86
N ALA A 333 -13.22 20.58 18.30
CA ALA A 333 -12.11 21.29 17.68
C ALA A 333 -10.80 20.46 17.68
N PRO A 334 -10.41 19.73 18.75
CA PRO A 334 -9.23 18.86 18.72
C PRO A 334 -9.37 17.70 17.73
N PHE A 335 -10.57 17.17 17.54
CA PHE A 335 -10.86 16.13 16.57
C PHE A 335 -10.65 16.65 15.13
N LEU A 336 -11.27 17.78 14.79
CA LEU A 336 -11.17 18.39 13.46
C LEU A 336 -9.74 18.76 13.11
N ALA A 337 -8.96 19.28 14.06
CA ALA A 337 -7.57 19.63 13.83
C ALA A 337 -6.68 18.41 13.48
N GLN A 338 -7.05 17.21 13.93
CA GLN A 338 -6.33 15.98 13.61
C GLN A 338 -6.70 15.39 12.26
N LEU A 339 -7.85 15.75 11.70
CA LEU A 339 -8.31 15.22 10.41
C LEU A 339 -7.61 15.87 9.22
N THR A 340 -7.26 17.16 9.31
CA THR A 340 -6.68 17.92 8.19
C THR A 340 -5.50 17.21 7.50
N PRO A 341 -4.48 16.65 8.23
CA PRO A 341 -3.40 15.91 7.58
C PRO A 341 -3.82 14.53 7.03
N LEU A 342 -4.98 14.02 7.43
CA LEU A 342 -5.45 12.68 7.06
C LEU A 342 -6.25 12.70 5.75
N VAL A 343 -6.93 13.80 5.46
CA VAL A 343 -7.68 14.00 4.20
C VAL A 343 -6.71 13.97 3.01
N GLU A 344 -5.60 14.68 3.10
CA GLU A 344 -4.56 14.70 2.05
C GLU A 344 -4.05 13.28 1.70
N THR A 345 -4.00 12.37 2.69
CA THR A 345 -3.59 10.99 2.46
C THR A 345 -4.68 10.17 1.76
N GLY A 346 -5.95 10.44 2.03
CA GLY A 346 -7.10 9.78 1.41
C GLY A 346 -7.24 10.14 -0.07
N GLU A 347 -7.03 11.40 -0.43
CA GLU A 347 -7.06 11.88 -1.82
C GLU A 347 -5.98 11.26 -2.71
N ALA A 348 -4.88 10.79 -2.10
CA ALA A 348 -3.80 10.11 -2.82
C ALA A 348 -4.17 8.70 -3.32
N ILE A 349 -5.36 8.16 -2.98
CA ILE A 349 -5.78 6.82 -3.39
C ILE A 349 -6.62 6.88 -4.66
N ASN A 350 -6.19 6.20 -5.70
CA ASN A 350 -6.97 6.01 -6.93
C ASN A 350 -8.05 4.93 -6.68
N LEU A 351 -9.29 5.38 -6.49
CA LEU A 351 -10.40 4.53 -6.04
C LEU A 351 -10.64 3.33 -6.97
N GLY A 352 -10.59 3.52 -8.28
CA GLY A 352 -10.80 2.43 -9.24
C GLY A 352 -9.75 1.32 -9.09
N MET A 353 -8.47 1.69 -8.89
CA MET A 353 -7.43 0.70 -8.59
C MET A 353 -7.63 0.03 -7.23
N PHE A 354 -8.00 0.80 -6.21
CA PHE A 354 -8.33 0.26 -4.89
C PHE A 354 -9.42 -0.80 -4.99
N LEU A 355 -10.54 -0.48 -5.63
CA LEU A 355 -11.68 -1.39 -5.79
C LEU A 355 -11.33 -2.61 -6.65
N SER A 356 -10.56 -2.43 -7.73
CA SER A 356 -10.13 -3.55 -8.59
C SER A 356 -9.32 -4.58 -7.80
N VAL A 357 -8.40 -4.14 -6.93
CA VAL A 357 -7.62 -5.02 -6.06
C VAL A 357 -8.51 -5.63 -4.97
N VAL A 358 -9.18 -4.79 -4.18
CA VAL A 358 -9.90 -5.26 -2.98
C VAL A 358 -11.08 -6.16 -3.32
N CYS A 359 -11.83 -5.86 -4.37
CA CYS A 359 -12.94 -6.70 -4.79
C CYS A 359 -12.44 -8.06 -5.32
N ALA A 360 -11.36 -8.09 -6.08
CA ALA A 360 -10.80 -9.33 -6.62
C ALA A 360 -10.06 -10.18 -5.57
N GLU A 361 -9.27 -9.52 -4.71
CA GLU A 361 -8.30 -10.21 -3.86
C GLU A 361 -8.79 -10.45 -2.42
N ASP A 362 -9.75 -9.65 -1.95
CA ASP A 362 -10.17 -9.63 -0.54
C ASP A 362 -11.66 -9.96 -0.36
N VAL A 363 -12.56 -9.11 -0.89
CA VAL A 363 -14.02 -9.25 -0.71
C VAL A 363 -14.57 -10.52 -1.35
N SER A 364 -14.05 -10.91 -2.53
CA SER A 364 -14.42 -12.15 -3.21
C SER A 364 -14.24 -13.43 -2.36
N ARG A 365 -13.45 -13.36 -1.30
CA ARG A 365 -13.14 -14.48 -0.39
C ARG A 365 -13.95 -14.45 0.90
N LEU A 366 -14.79 -13.44 1.09
CA LEU A 366 -15.61 -13.38 2.30
C LEU A 366 -16.68 -14.46 2.25
N PRO A 367 -16.87 -15.23 3.31
CA PRO A 367 -18.02 -16.11 3.43
C PRO A 367 -19.32 -15.33 3.30
N ALA A 368 -20.37 -15.97 2.78
CA ALA A 368 -21.69 -15.35 2.71
C ALA A 368 -22.15 -14.91 4.12
N GLY A 369 -22.64 -13.68 4.24
CA GLY A 369 -23.08 -13.06 5.50
C GLY A 369 -21.94 -12.57 6.40
N GLU A 370 -20.68 -12.71 5.99
CA GLU A 370 -19.55 -12.24 6.79
C GLU A 370 -19.48 -10.70 6.80
N ALA A 371 -19.82 -10.05 5.70
CA ALA A 371 -19.84 -8.60 5.63
C ALA A 371 -20.85 -8.00 6.64
N GLU A 372 -22.06 -8.57 6.70
CA GLU A 372 -23.11 -8.16 7.63
C GLU A 372 -22.71 -8.46 9.09
N ARG A 373 -22.08 -9.62 9.33
CA ARG A 373 -21.59 -9.96 10.67
C ARG A 373 -20.53 -8.97 11.14
N LEU A 374 -19.55 -8.66 10.30
CA LEU A 374 -18.46 -7.73 10.63
C LEU A 374 -18.96 -6.28 10.76
N ALA A 375 -19.99 -5.89 10.03
CA ALA A 375 -20.65 -4.61 10.19
C ALA A 375 -21.35 -4.49 11.56
N GLY A 376 -21.83 -5.62 12.12
CA GLY A 376 -22.44 -5.68 13.47
C GLY A 376 -21.43 -5.66 14.63
N ASP A 377 -20.17 -6.02 14.41
CA ASP A 377 -19.19 -6.27 15.46
C ASP A 377 -18.41 -5.00 15.93
N GLY A 378 -18.90 -3.79 15.65
CA GLY A 378 -18.31 -2.55 16.15
C GLY A 378 -18.19 -1.43 15.14
N THR A 379 -17.97 -0.21 15.64
CA THR A 379 -18.11 1.03 14.86
C THR A 379 -16.88 1.36 14.01
N LEU A 380 -15.65 1.00 14.47
CA LEU A 380 -14.40 1.45 13.86
C LEU A 380 -14.14 0.93 12.43
N GLY A 381 -14.73 -0.18 12.06
CA GLY A 381 -14.55 -0.76 10.72
C GLY A 381 -15.86 -1.02 9.98
N ARG A 382 -16.99 -0.75 10.61
CA ARG A 382 -18.31 -0.97 10.02
C ARG A 382 -18.45 -0.23 8.69
N LEU A 383 -18.17 1.07 8.66
CA LEU A 383 -18.25 1.87 7.44
C LEU A 383 -17.37 1.29 6.34
N SER A 384 -16.10 1.01 6.65
CA SER A 384 -15.19 0.45 5.66
C SER A 384 -15.69 -0.86 5.07
N MET A 385 -16.34 -1.71 5.88
CA MET A 385 -16.93 -2.97 5.42
C MET A 385 -18.17 -2.74 4.55
N GLU A 386 -19.12 -1.95 5.03
CA GLU A 386 -20.38 -1.68 4.33
C GLU A 386 -20.11 -0.99 2.99
N VAL A 387 -19.26 0.04 3.00
CA VAL A 387 -18.86 0.79 1.80
C VAL A 387 -18.14 -0.11 0.79
N THR A 388 -17.13 -0.86 1.24
CA THR A 388 -16.33 -1.69 0.32
C THR A 388 -17.09 -2.90 -0.18
N ALA A 389 -17.86 -3.60 0.68
CA ALA A 389 -18.67 -4.72 0.25
C ALA A 389 -19.78 -4.27 -0.71
N GLY A 390 -20.42 -3.13 -0.44
CA GLY A 390 -21.38 -2.50 -1.33
C GLY A 390 -20.78 -2.15 -2.69
N ALA A 391 -19.62 -1.52 -2.70
CA ALA A 391 -18.89 -1.18 -3.94
C ALA A 391 -18.58 -2.42 -4.78
N CYS A 392 -18.18 -3.53 -4.16
CA CYS A 392 -17.85 -4.77 -4.86
C CYS A 392 -19.10 -5.51 -5.42
N THR A 393 -20.31 -5.08 -5.14
CA THR A 393 -21.51 -5.56 -5.83
C THR A 393 -21.65 -4.94 -7.23
N VAL A 394 -21.01 -3.79 -7.45
CA VAL A 394 -21.03 -3.02 -8.68
C VAL A 394 -19.72 -3.14 -9.45
N TRP A 395 -18.59 -3.06 -8.75
CA TRP A 395 -17.25 -3.06 -9.37
C TRP A 395 -16.87 -4.47 -9.82
N PRO A 396 -16.44 -4.67 -11.10
CA PRO A 396 -16.09 -5.98 -11.61
C PRO A 396 -14.82 -6.52 -10.96
N ALA A 397 -14.87 -7.76 -10.47
CA ALA A 397 -13.73 -8.43 -9.86
C ALA A 397 -13.07 -9.41 -10.84
N ALA A 398 -11.75 -9.44 -10.86
CA ALA A 398 -10.98 -10.48 -11.55
C ALA A 398 -11.10 -11.83 -10.81
N GLU A 399 -11.09 -12.93 -11.56
CA GLU A 399 -10.94 -14.27 -10.97
C GLU A 399 -9.45 -14.59 -10.78
N LEU A 400 -9.05 -14.85 -9.56
CA LEU A 400 -7.68 -15.23 -9.22
C LEU A 400 -7.59 -16.73 -8.91
N PRO A 401 -6.49 -17.40 -9.31
CA PRO A 401 -6.30 -18.81 -9.02
C PRO A 401 -6.15 -19.03 -7.50
N ALA A 402 -6.61 -20.18 -6.99
CA ALA A 402 -6.52 -20.51 -5.57
C ALA A 402 -5.08 -20.42 -5.03
N SER A 403 -4.08 -20.71 -5.85
CA SER A 403 -2.66 -20.61 -5.49
C SER A 403 -2.20 -19.18 -5.19
N TYR A 404 -2.93 -18.16 -5.66
CA TYR A 404 -2.65 -16.78 -5.29
C TYR A 404 -2.78 -16.54 -3.77
N PHE A 405 -3.75 -17.19 -3.16
CA PHE A 405 -4.08 -17.00 -1.74
C PHE A 405 -3.25 -17.86 -0.77
N GLU A 406 -2.37 -18.71 -1.32
CA GLU A 406 -1.43 -19.48 -0.50
C GLU A 406 -0.37 -18.56 0.12
N PRO A 407 0.17 -18.92 1.31
CA PRO A 407 1.28 -18.17 1.91
C PRO A 407 2.47 -18.02 0.96
N VAL A 408 3.04 -16.83 0.89
CA VAL A 408 4.26 -16.61 0.09
C VAL A 408 5.43 -17.32 0.76
N ARG A 409 6.24 -18.01 -0.05
CA ARG A 409 7.49 -18.65 0.38
C ARG A 409 8.64 -18.02 -0.38
N SER A 410 9.70 -17.65 0.35
CA SER A 410 10.91 -17.08 -0.24
C SER A 410 12.12 -17.33 0.65
N ASP A 411 13.30 -17.44 0.04
CA ASP A 411 14.62 -17.50 0.68
C ASP A 411 15.41 -16.20 0.48
N ALA A 412 14.83 -15.19 -0.16
CA ALA A 412 15.45 -13.88 -0.28
C ALA A 412 15.53 -13.19 1.10
N PRO A 413 16.68 -12.58 1.45
CA PRO A 413 16.85 -11.85 2.71
C PRO A 413 15.76 -10.78 2.87
N ALA A 414 15.05 -10.80 4.01
CA ALA A 414 13.94 -9.89 4.27
C ALA A 414 14.03 -9.26 5.67
N LEU A 415 13.75 -7.95 5.75
CA LEU A 415 13.57 -7.21 6.99
C LEU A 415 12.10 -6.79 7.10
N LEU A 416 11.40 -7.31 8.11
CA LEU A 416 10.00 -7.04 8.38
C LEU A 416 9.92 -6.04 9.54
N LEU A 417 9.14 -4.98 9.36
CA LEU A 417 8.95 -3.92 10.35
C LEU A 417 7.46 -3.81 10.69
N SER A 418 7.13 -3.84 11.98
CA SER A 418 5.76 -3.66 12.46
C SER A 418 5.72 -2.71 13.65
N GLY A 419 4.76 -1.78 13.65
CA GLY A 419 4.43 -0.99 14.85
C GLY A 419 3.50 -1.78 15.78
N ASP A 420 3.74 -1.76 17.09
CA ASP A 420 2.89 -2.49 18.05
C ASP A 420 1.54 -1.86 18.31
N LEU A 421 1.36 -0.59 17.90
CA LEU A 421 0.10 0.16 17.94
C LEU A 421 -0.53 0.36 16.55
N ASP A 422 -0.05 -0.38 15.55
CA ASP A 422 -0.57 -0.26 14.18
C ASP A 422 -2.04 -0.72 14.11
N PRO A 423 -2.98 0.15 13.70
CA PRO A 423 -4.41 -0.18 13.66
C PRO A 423 -4.82 -0.98 12.43
N VAL A 424 -3.90 -1.23 11.49
CA VAL A 424 -4.21 -1.83 10.18
C VAL A 424 -3.38 -3.09 9.94
N THR A 425 -2.08 -2.98 10.17
CA THR A 425 -1.12 -4.05 9.90
C THR A 425 -0.28 -4.37 11.14
N PRO A 426 -0.92 -4.73 12.28
CA PRO A 426 -0.23 -5.02 13.53
C PRO A 426 0.71 -6.24 13.43
N PRO A 427 1.59 -6.45 14.42
CA PRO A 427 2.69 -7.43 14.37
C PRO A 427 2.31 -8.88 14.00
N HIS A 428 1.09 -9.34 14.33
CA HIS A 428 0.66 -10.71 14.00
C HIS A 428 0.63 -11.00 12.49
N TRP A 429 0.48 -9.96 11.65
CA TRP A 429 0.61 -10.12 10.20
C TRP A 429 2.07 -10.34 9.79
N GLY A 430 3.01 -9.69 10.47
CA GLY A 430 4.45 -9.97 10.32
C GLY A 430 4.78 -11.42 10.72
N GLU A 431 4.24 -11.90 11.85
CA GLU A 431 4.38 -13.29 12.29
C GLU A 431 3.82 -14.28 11.25
N THR A 432 2.68 -13.94 10.63
CA THR A 432 2.08 -14.74 9.56
C THR A 432 3.00 -14.83 8.34
N VAL A 433 3.64 -13.72 7.96
CA VAL A 433 4.60 -13.69 6.83
C VAL A 433 5.87 -14.46 7.16
N MET A 434 6.41 -14.32 8.37
CA MET A 434 7.61 -15.03 8.84
C MET A 434 7.52 -16.55 8.65
N ALA A 435 6.33 -17.13 8.77
CA ALA A 435 6.14 -18.58 8.58
C ALA A 435 6.49 -19.07 7.16
N GLY A 436 6.53 -18.18 6.18
CA GLY A 436 6.87 -18.50 4.78
C GLY A 436 8.27 -18.08 4.34
N LEU A 437 8.99 -17.27 5.13
CA LEU A 437 10.31 -16.74 4.78
C LEU A 437 11.41 -17.47 5.55
N THR A 438 12.43 -17.96 4.85
CA THR A 438 13.51 -18.75 5.47
C THR A 438 14.70 -17.90 5.92
N ASP A 439 14.87 -16.70 5.34
CA ASP A 439 15.95 -15.76 5.65
C ASP A 439 15.35 -14.38 5.96
N ALA A 440 14.74 -14.23 7.14
CA ALA A 440 14.04 -13.00 7.51
C ALA A 440 14.20 -12.64 8.99
N LEU A 441 14.22 -11.33 9.27
CA LEU A 441 14.17 -10.74 10.59
C LEU A 441 12.90 -9.90 10.75
N HIS A 442 12.09 -10.19 11.76
CA HIS A 442 10.92 -9.38 12.11
C HIS A 442 11.22 -8.53 13.34
N VAL A 443 11.11 -7.22 13.19
CA VAL A 443 11.32 -6.21 14.23
C VAL A 443 10.01 -5.53 14.56
N VAL A 444 9.62 -5.58 15.83
CA VAL A 444 8.43 -4.89 16.34
C VAL A 444 8.87 -3.62 17.06
N ALA A 445 8.38 -2.46 16.62
CA ALA A 445 8.70 -1.15 17.16
C ALA A 445 7.67 -0.75 18.24
N PRO A 446 8.07 -0.68 19.53
CA PRO A 446 7.16 -0.36 20.63
C PRO A 446 6.64 1.09 20.53
N GLY A 447 5.34 1.27 20.76
CA GLY A 447 4.70 2.58 20.77
C GLY A 447 4.57 3.23 19.39
N VAL A 448 4.83 2.50 18.31
CA VAL A 448 4.76 2.99 16.93
C VAL A 448 3.44 2.56 16.29
N GLY A 449 2.79 3.47 15.55
CA GLY A 449 1.63 3.19 14.72
C GLY A 449 1.99 2.61 13.36
N HIS A 450 1.31 3.03 12.31
CA HIS A 450 1.50 2.50 10.94
C HIS A 450 2.74 3.10 10.28
N GLY A 451 3.65 2.25 9.82
CA GLY A 451 4.92 2.63 9.20
C GLY A 451 6.03 2.94 10.20
N VAL A 452 7.05 2.10 10.24
CA VAL A 452 8.19 2.18 11.18
C VAL A 452 9.37 2.94 10.58
N LEU A 453 9.57 2.90 9.26
CA LEU A 453 10.71 3.52 8.58
C LEU A 453 10.98 4.98 8.99
N PRO A 454 9.98 5.88 9.15
CA PRO A 454 10.22 7.26 9.53
C PRO A 454 10.62 7.47 11.00
N ARG A 455 10.75 6.40 11.80
CA ARG A 455 10.91 6.49 13.25
C ARG A 455 12.34 6.27 13.71
N GLY A 456 12.85 7.23 14.45
CA GLY A 456 14.19 7.14 15.09
C GLY A 456 15.30 6.77 14.10
N CYS A 457 15.99 5.66 14.40
CA CYS A 457 17.10 5.13 13.62
C CYS A 457 16.69 4.12 12.53
N THR A 458 15.42 3.87 12.31
CA THR A 458 14.97 2.76 11.43
C THR A 458 15.52 2.91 10.01
N ARG A 459 15.59 4.15 9.48
CA ARG A 459 16.16 4.41 8.16
C ARG A 459 17.62 3.98 8.04
N ASP A 460 18.41 4.17 9.12
CA ASP A 460 19.82 3.81 9.14
C ASP A 460 19.97 2.27 9.15
N VAL A 461 19.14 1.58 9.94
CA VAL A 461 19.05 0.11 10.00
C VAL A 461 18.63 -0.47 8.64
N VAL A 462 17.66 0.13 7.97
CA VAL A 462 17.22 -0.27 6.62
C VAL A 462 18.34 -0.09 5.61
N ALA A 463 19.07 1.02 5.65
CA ALA A 463 20.21 1.26 4.75
C ALA A 463 21.33 0.23 4.99
N GLU A 464 21.66 -0.06 6.24
CA GLU A 464 22.65 -1.09 6.60
C GLU A 464 22.23 -2.48 6.10
N PHE A 465 20.97 -2.87 6.30
CA PHE A 465 20.43 -4.13 5.79
C PHE A 465 20.55 -4.24 4.27
N ILE A 466 20.13 -3.19 3.53
CA ILE A 466 20.22 -3.16 2.07
C ILE A 466 21.69 -3.23 1.61
N ASP A 467 22.60 -2.52 2.28
CA ASP A 467 24.01 -2.55 1.92
C ASP A 467 24.63 -3.92 2.17
N ALA A 468 24.40 -4.52 3.33
CA ALA A 468 24.91 -5.83 3.68
C ALA A 468 24.28 -6.97 2.85
N GLY A 469 23.02 -6.82 2.43
CA GLY A 469 22.26 -7.89 1.75
C GLY A 469 21.91 -9.06 2.66
N THR A 470 21.96 -8.86 3.97
CA THR A 470 21.67 -9.87 5.01
C THR A 470 21.31 -9.15 6.31
N HIS A 471 20.48 -9.78 7.14
CA HIS A 471 20.19 -9.29 8.49
C HIS A 471 21.18 -9.85 9.55
N ALA A 472 22.13 -10.69 9.17
CA ALA A 472 23.08 -11.26 10.10
C ALA A 472 23.99 -10.18 10.71
N GLY A 473 23.88 -9.98 12.02
CA GLY A 473 24.64 -8.97 12.76
C GLY A 473 24.04 -7.56 12.76
N LEU A 474 22.85 -7.37 12.16
CA LEU A 474 22.14 -6.11 12.14
C LEU A 474 21.71 -5.69 13.56
N ASP A 475 22.12 -4.51 14.02
CA ASP A 475 21.73 -3.97 15.33
C ASP A 475 20.40 -3.23 15.24
N VAL A 476 19.33 -3.87 15.71
CA VAL A 476 17.98 -3.30 15.76
C VAL A 476 17.60 -2.72 17.14
N SER A 477 18.54 -2.75 18.11
CA SER A 477 18.26 -2.36 19.51
C SER A 477 17.74 -0.93 19.67
N CYS A 478 18.05 -0.05 18.73
CA CYS A 478 17.56 1.31 18.75
C CYS A 478 16.05 1.39 18.39
N ILE A 479 15.55 0.49 17.53
CA ILE A 479 14.12 0.40 17.21
C ILE A 479 13.33 -0.14 18.40
N GLU A 480 13.87 -1.13 19.11
CA GLU A 480 13.25 -1.71 20.30
C GLU A 480 13.10 -0.71 21.46
N ARG A 481 13.87 0.39 21.43
CA ARG A 481 13.78 1.49 22.41
C ARG A 481 12.80 2.60 22.02
N LEU A 482 12.16 2.53 20.86
CA LEU A 482 11.14 3.50 20.46
C LEU A 482 9.99 3.49 21.47
N ARG A 483 9.35 4.62 21.64
CA ARG A 483 8.20 4.80 22.53
C ARG A 483 7.26 5.82 21.92
N ARG A 484 5.98 5.69 22.20
CA ARG A 484 5.00 6.72 21.89
C ARG A 484 5.34 8.00 22.69
N PRO A 485 5.07 9.21 22.14
CA PRO A 485 5.11 10.44 22.93
C PRO A 485 4.17 10.33 24.15
N PRO A 486 4.45 11.05 25.25
CA PRO A 486 3.54 11.15 26.37
C PRO A 486 2.14 11.57 25.93
N PHE A 487 1.11 11.12 26.65
CA PHE A 487 -0.26 11.57 26.39
C PHE A 487 -0.42 13.07 26.63
N LEU A 488 -1.19 13.74 25.77
CA LEU A 488 -1.64 15.11 26.04
C LEU A 488 -2.70 15.07 27.15
N LEU A 489 -2.43 15.67 28.27
CA LEU A 489 -3.32 15.64 29.45
C LEU A 489 -4.21 16.86 29.55
N SER A 490 -3.77 18.00 28.99
CA SER A 490 -4.50 19.26 29.03
C SER A 490 -4.11 20.13 27.84
N ALA A 491 -4.80 21.25 27.62
CA ALA A 491 -4.41 22.25 26.64
C ALA A 491 -3.02 22.87 26.91
N ALA A 492 -2.49 22.71 28.12
CA ALA A 492 -1.16 23.20 28.49
C ALA A 492 -0.03 22.20 28.17
N GLY A 493 -0.36 20.93 27.87
CA GLY A 493 0.64 19.92 27.52
C GLY A 493 0.45 18.56 28.18
N THR A 494 1.59 17.90 28.41
CA THR A 494 1.64 16.54 29.00
C THR A 494 1.69 16.54 30.53
N ASP A 495 1.75 17.70 31.15
CA ASP A 495 1.63 17.85 32.59
C ASP A 495 0.15 18.08 32.96
N PRO A 496 -0.35 17.49 34.08
CA PRO A 496 -1.74 17.62 34.49
C PRO A 496 -2.13 19.04 34.90
#